data_4348212c6c1ea41d04248d130bbdf060
#
_entry.id   4348212c6c1ea41d04248d130bbdf060
#
_cell.length_a   1.000
_cell.length_b   1.000
_cell.length_c   1.000
_cell.angle_alpha   90.00
_cell.angle_beta   90.00
_cell.angle_gamma   90.00
#
_symmetry.space_group_name_H-M   'P 1'
#
loop_
_entity.id
_entity.type
_entity.pdbx_description
1 polymer ?
#
loop_
_entity_poly.entity_id
_entity_poly.type
_entity_poly.pdbx_seq_one_letter_code
_entity_poly.pdbx_strand_id
1 'polypeptide(L)'
;MTPRPPISTAAPRAIELRQICYSAQTLSELPPGMLALDYQDNARPDWREYWPIRQFLLNNVLADNTLYGFFSPKFGYKTGLGSADVQAFIHQDSGRHDAYFFSPFWDLSSFFINIFEQGDFFHPGLTQASQKFVDSIGLSTPVKFQVTHSQNTVFCNYIVANKTFWLKWLALGERL
;
A
#
# COMPACT_ATOMS: atom_id res chain seq x y z
N MET A 1 18.47 -8.43 -27.22
CA MET A 1 18.16 -7.17 -26.51
C MET A 1 16.86 -6.65 -27.08
N THR A 2 15.77 -6.74 -26.34
CA THR A 2 14.50 -6.13 -26.72
C THR A 2 14.62 -4.61 -26.62
N PRO A 3 14.18 -3.85 -27.61
CA PRO A 3 14.25 -2.39 -27.59
C PRO A 3 13.44 -1.84 -26.42
N ARG A 4 14.03 -0.89 -25.70
CA ARG A 4 13.39 -0.17 -24.62
C ARG A 4 12.16 0.56 -25.18
N PRO A 5 10.95 0.41 -24.60
CA PRO A 5 9.79 1.13 -25.09
C PRO A 5 10.01 2.65 -25.06
N PRO A 6 9.40 3.41 -25.97
CA PRO A 6 9.58 4.85 -26.04
C PRO A 6 9.17 5.51 -24.73
N ILE A 7 9.95 6.51 -24.31
CA ILE A 7 9.67 7.33 -23.13
C ILE A 7 8.34 8.05 -23.37
N SER A 8 7.37 7.80 -22.52
CA SER A 8 6.08 8.50 -22.56
C SER A 8 6.31 10.00 -22.36
N THR A 9 5.78 10.82 -23.24
CA THR A 9 5.79 12.28 -23.13
C THR A 9 4.67 12.83 -22.23
N ALA A 10 4.04 11.97 -21.42
CA ALA A 10 3.01 12.39 -20.48
C ALA A 10 3.60 13.34 -19.43
N ALA A 11 2.86 14.37 -19.07
CA ALA A 11 3.24 15.29 -17.99
C ALA A 11 3.49 14.51 -16.68
N PRO A 12 4.47 14.94 -15.87
CA PRO A 12 4.75 14.26 -14.60
C PRO A 12 3.50 14.24 -13.73
N ARG A 13 3.21 13.08 -13.16
CA ARG A 13 2.09 12.91 -12.22
C ARG A 13 2.36 13.67 -10.93
N ALA A 14 1.35 14.32 -10.38
CA ALA A 14 1.41 14.83 -9.01
C ALA A 14 1.51 13.64 -8.03
N ILE A 15 2.20 13.85 -6.91
CA ILE A 15 2.33 12.83 -5.85
C ILE A 15 1.80 13.43 -4.56
N GLU A 16 0.80 12.81 -3.99
CA GLU A 16 0.18 13.19 -2.73
C GLU A 16 0.41 12.08 -1.70
N LEU A 17 1.27 12.34 -0.72
CA LEU A 17 1.60 11.40 0.35
C LEU A 17 0.88 11.81 1.63
N ARG A 18 0.17 10.89 2.27
CA ARG A 18 -0.57 11.13 3.50
C ARG A 18 -0.12 10.19 4.61
N GLN A 19 0.07 10.73 5.81
CA GLN A 19 0.23 9.93 7.02
C GLN A 19 -1.08 9.86 7.78
N ILE A 20 -1.49 8.65 8.13
CA ILE A 20 -2.65 8.41 8.99
C ILE A 20 -2.30 8.85 10.41
N CYS A 21 -3.05 9.79 10.97
CA CYS A 21 -2.84 10.35 12.30
C CYS A 21 -3.96 9.90 13.23
N TYR A 22 -3.66 9.00 14.17
CA TYR A 22 -4.63 8.43 15.11
C TYR A 22 -4.77 9.23 16.40
N SER A 23 -3.89 10.19 16.66
CA SER A 23 -3.83 10.97 17.89
C SER A 23 -3.24 12.35 17.63
N ALA A 24 -3.43 13.25 18.58
CA ALA A 24 -2.82 14.58 18.56
C ALA A 24 -1.28 14.49 18.49
N GLN A 25 -0.68 13.48 19.11
CA GLN A 25 0.77 13.24 19.02
C GLN A 25 1.18 12.91 17.58
N THR A 26 0.54 11.92 16.94
CA THR A 26 0.90 11.53 15.55
C THR A 26 0.63 12.64 14.55
N LEU A 27 -0.31 13.55 14.85
CA LEU A 27 -0.56 14.74 14.06
C LEU A 27 0.54 15.79 14.26
N SER A 28 1.00 16.01 15.51
CA SER A 28 2.09 16.95 15.81
C SER A 28 3.45 16.48 15.30
N GLU A 29 3.63 15.18 15.16
CA GLU A 29 4.85 14.52 14.65
C GLU A 29 4.79 14.24 13.14
N LEU A 30 3.92 14.95 12.40
CA LEU A 30 3.76 14.74 10.96
C LEU A 30 5.08 15.02 10.22
N PRO A 31 5.62 14.04 9.47
CA PRO A 31 6.88 14.22 8.76
C PRO A 31 6.79 15.30 7.66
N PRO A 32 7.87 16.02 7.38
CA PRO A 32 7.91 16.97 6.28
C PRO A 32 7.50 16.33 4.96
N GLY A 33 6.71 17.06 4.15
CA GLY A 33 6.26 16.62 2.83
C GLY A 33 5.15 15.56 2.84
N MET A 34 4.59 15.23 4.00
CA MET A 34 3.36 14.45 4.11
C MET A 34 2.18 15.34 4.51
N LEU A 35 1.01 15.02 3.99
CA LEU A 35 -0.26 15.59 4.39
C LEU A 35 -0.87 14.74 5.53
N ALA A 36 -1.51 15.38 6.49
CA ALA A 36 -2.24 14.63 7.50
C ALA A 36 -3.49 13.96 6.91
N LEU A 37 -3.67 12.68 7.21
CA LEU A 37 -4.97 12.04 7.17
C LEU A 37 -5.42 11.93 8.62
N ASP A 38 -6.05 12.99 9.11
CA ASP A 38 -6.50 13.07 10.51
C ASP A 38 -7.65 12.10 10.73
N TYR A 39 -7.43 11.19 11.66
CA TYR A 39 -8.36 10.13 11.99
C TYR A 39 -8.39 9.85 13.50
N GLN A 40 -8.36 10.92 14.31
CA GLN A 40 -8.36 10.81 15.78
C GLN A 40 -9.67 10.20 16.30
N ASP A 41 -10.79 10.42 15.60
CA ASP A 41 -12.10 9.83 15.91
C ASP A 41 -12.26 8.37 15.46
N ASN A 42 -11.18 7.65 15.31
CA ASN A 42 -11.10 6.30 14.74
C ASN A 42 -12.29 5.38 15.16
N ALA A 43 -13.38 5.44 14.41
CA ALA A 43 -14.62 4.72 14.71
C ALA A 43 -14.49 3.19 14.54
N ARG A 44 -13.45 2.73 13.82
CA ARG A 44 -13.19 1.31 13.56
C ARG A 44 -11.70 0.99 13.76
N PRO A 45 -11.20 1.03 15.01
CA PRO A 45 -9.79 0.75 15.31
C PRO A 45 -9.41 -0.70 15.00
N ASP A 46 -10.38 -1.60 14.96
CA ASP A 46 -10.25 -3.00 14.55
C ASP A 46 -9.88 -3.17 13.07
N TRP A 47 -10.23 -2.20 12.21
CA TRP A 47 -9.92 -2.22 10.78
C TRP A 47 -8.57 -1.57 10.45
N ARG A 48 -7.81 -1.14 11.44
CA ARG A 48 -6.46 -0.58 11.29
C ARG A 48 -6.40 0.50 10.20
N GLU A 49 -5.37 0.45 9.35
CA GLU A 49 -5.17 1.42 8.27
C GLU A 49 -6.22 1.32 7.15
N TYR A 50 -6.94 0.20 7.03
CA TYR A 50 -7.99 0.07 6.03
C TYR A 50 -9.07 1.11 6.22
N TRP A 51 -9.54 1.32 7.45
CA TRP A 51 -10.65 2.22 7.73
C TRP A 51 -10.39 3.68 7.34
N PRO A 52 -9.32 4.36 7.76
CA PRO A 52 -9.05 5.73 7.34
C PRO A 52 -8.81 5.86 5.84
N ILE A 53 -8.15 4.90 5.19
CA ILE A 53 -7.97 4.90 3.73
C ILE A 53 -9.31 4.78 3.03
N ARG A 54 -10.14 3.83 3.45
CA ARG A 54 -11.52 3.66 2.95
C ARG A 54 -12.33 4.95 3.04
N GLN A 55 -12.33 5.60 4.22
CA GLN A 55 -13.06 6.84 4.41
C GLN A 55 -12.56 7.96 3.50
N PHE A 56 -11.25 8.06 3.33
CA PHE A 56 -10.68 9.02 2.38
C PHE A 56 -11.17 8.75 0.95
N LEU A 57 -11.11 7.51 0.50
CA LEU A 57 -11.50 7.12 -0.86
C LEU A 57 -13.00 7.33 -1.14
N LEU A 58 -13.86 7.14 -0.13
CA LEU A 58 -15.30 7.35 -0.27
C LEU A 58 -15.69 8.83 -0.26
N ASN A 59 -14.95 9.67 0.45
CA ASN A 59 -15.33 11.06 0.67
C ASN A 59 -14.56 12.05 -0.22
N ASN A 60 -13.62 11.59 -1.05
CA ASN A 60 -12.83 12.45 -1.92
C ASN A 60 -12.84 11.99 -3.36
N VAL A 61 -12.87 12.95 -4.27
CA VAL A 61 -12.72 12.68 -5.70
C VAL A 61 -11.22 12.65 -6.02
N LEU A 62 -10.75 11.49 -6.44
CA LEU A 62 -9.35 11.32 -6.85
C LEU A 62 -9.11 11.93 -8.24
N ALA A 63 -8.05 12.69 -8.38
CA ALA A 63 -7.59 13.23 -9.67
C ALA A 63 -6.90 12.14 -10.50
N ASP A 64 -7.13 12.15 -11.81
CA ASP A 64 -6.61 11.12 -12.72
C ASP A 64 -5.07 11.18 -12.89
N ASN A 65 -4.48 12.38 -12.79
CA ASN A 65 -3.04 12.58 -12.94
C ASN A 65 -2.30 12.69 -11.58
N THR A 66 -2.78 12.01 -10.56
CA THR A 66 -2.19 12.03 -9.22
C THR A 66 -1.97 10.61 -8.69
N LEU A 67 -0.81 10.41 -8.09
CA LEU A 67 -0.49 9.22 -7.31
C LEU A 67 -0.76 9.53 -5.83
N TYR A 68 -1.54 8.71 -5.17
CA TYR A 68 -1.91 8.85 -3.76
C TYR A 68 -1.19 7.81 -2.93
N GLY A 69 -0.51 8.22 -1.87
CA GLY A 69 0.15 7.33 -0.92
C GLY A 69 -0.45 7.45 0.48
N PHE A 70 -0.66 6.32 1.15
CA PHE A 70 -1.14 6.27 2.52
C PHE A 70 -0.18 5.49 3.39
N PHE A 71 0.28 6.10 4.48
CA PHE A 71 1.30 5.54 5.35
C PHE A 71 0.87 5.58 6.82
N SER A 72 1.27 4.56 7.58
CA SER A 72 1.14 4.61 9.03
C SER A 72 2.25 5.49 9.63
N PRO A 73 2.11 5.98 10.88
CA PRO A 73 3.16 6.74 11.56
C PRO A 73 4.49 5.98 11.70
N LYS A 74 4.45 4.64 11.58
CA LYS A 74 5.64 3.79 11.66
C LYS A 74 6.38 3.61 10.33
N PHE A 75 5.93 4.28 9.25
CA PHE A 75 6.54 4.13 7.93
C PHE A 75 8.05 4.41 7.95
N GLY A 76 8.45 5.59 8.40
CA GLY A 76 9.86 5.97 8.46
C GLY A 76 10.69 5.04 9.35
N TYR A 77 10.15 4.65 10.51
CA TYR A 77 10.83 3.69 11.41
C TYR A 77 11.05 2.32 10.76
N LYS A 78 10.05 1.83 10.01
CA LYS A 78 10.13 0.49 9.41
C LYS A 78 10.95 0.43 8.12
N THR A 79 10.95 1.51 7.34
CA THR A 79 11.57 1.53 6.01
C THR A 79 12.87 2.31 5.94
N GLY A 80 13.11 3.20 6.90
CA GLY A 80 14.19 4.18 6.82
C GLY A 80 13.95 5.28 5.78
N LEU A 81 12.76 5.37 5.18
CA LEU A 81 12.44 6.30 4.10
C LEU A 81 11.59 7.47 4.60
N GLY A 82 11.84 8.65 4.04
CA GLY A 82 10.98 9.82 4.16
C GLY A 82 10.14 10.08 2.90
N SER A 83 9.33 11.13 2.95
CA SER A 83 8.52 11.55 1.79
C SER A 83 9.38 11.92 0.57
N ALA A 84 10.52 12.55 0.80
CA ALA A 84 11.45 12.94 -0.26
C ALA A 84 12.02 11.72 -0.99
N ASP A 85 12.37 10.64 -0.25
CA ASP A 85 12.90 9.41 -0.83
C ASP A 85 11.84 8.71 -1.70
N VAL A 86 10.60 8.66 -1.22
CA VAL A 86 9.46 8.11 -1.96
C VAL A 86 9.23 8.87 -3.26
N GLN A 87 9.20 10.21 -3.19
CA GLN A 87 9.02 11.06 -4.37
C GLN A 87 10.19 10.91 -5.35
N ALA A 88 11.42 10.93 -4.86
CA ALA A 88 12.61 10.75 -5.69
C ALA A 88 12.60 9.41 -6.43
N PHE A 89 12.24 8.32 -5.75
CA PHE A 89 12.12 7.00 -6.36
C PHE A 89 11.09 6.98 -7.50
N ILE A 90 9.89 7.54 -7.26
CA ILE A 90 8.82 7.61 -8.26
C ILE A 90 9.23 8.48 -9.46
N HIS A 91 9.90 9.61 -9.21
CA HIS A 91 10.40 10.49 -10.27
C HIS A 91 11.50 9.86 -11.11
N GLN A 92 12.41 9.11 -10.50
CA GLN A 92 13.45 8.36 -11.24
C GLN A 92 12.84 7.35 -12.22
N ASP A 93 11.72 6.76 -11.86
CA ASP A 93 10.96 5.86 -12.73
C ASP A 93 10.00 6.61 -13.69
N SER A 94 10.03 7.93 -13.68
CA SER A 94 9.15 8.79 -14.49
C SER A 94 7.65 8.57 -14.21
N GLY A 95 7.30 8.05 -13.06
CA GLY A 95 5.90 7.79 -12.65
C GLY A 95 5.14 6.83 -13.57
N ARG A 96 5.83 5.89 -14.22
CA ARG A 96 5.25 5.03 -15.26
C ARG A 96 4.30 3.95 -14.76
N HIS A 97 4.49 3.52 -13.50
CA HIS A 97 3.69 2.44 -12.94
C HIS A 97 2.39 2.96 -12.31
N ASP A 98 1.40 2.10 -12.27
CA ASP A 98 0.11 2.41 -11.63
C ASP A 98 0.17 2.34 -10.12
N ALA A 99 1.13 1.57 -9.58
CA ALA A 99 1.37 1.41 -8.15
C ALA A 99 2.85 1.17 -7.83
N TYR A 100 3.28 1.73 -6.71
CA TYR A 100 4.61 1.58 -6.11
C TYR A 100 4.43 1.05 -4.69
N PHE A 101 5.22 0.02 -4.34
CA PHE A 101 5.15 -0.64 -3.04
C PHE A 101 6.45 -0.43 -2.28
N PHE A 102 6.35 0.04 -1.05
CA PHE A 102 7.48 0.32 -0.17
C PHE A 102 7.51 -0.67 0.99
N SER A 103 7.73 -1.95 0.67
CA SER A 103 7.74 -3.02 1.66
C SER A 103 9.03 -3.03 2.48
N PRO A 104 8.96 -2.98 3.82
CA PRO A 104 10.08 -3.27 4.69
C PRO A 104 10.32 -4.80 4.79
N PHE A 105 11.37 -5.19 5.52
CA PHE A 105 11.62 -6.59 5.92
C PHE A 105 11.90 -7.55 4.76
N TRP A 106 12.77 -7.17 3.85
CA TRP A 106 13.21 -7.98 2.72
C TRP A 106 13.79 -9.34 3.11
N ASP A 107 14.42 -9.42 4.27
CA ASP A 107 14.98 -10.62 4.87
C ASP A 107 13.90 -11.68 5.12
N LEU A 108 12.67 -11.30 5.42
CA LEU A 108 11.57 -12.25 5.64
C LEU A 108 11.22 -13.07 4.40
N SER A 109 11.50 -12.57 3.21
CA SER A 109 11.30 -13.32 1.97
C SER A 109 12.25 -14.52 1.82
N SER A 110 13.30 -14.60 2.63
CA SER A 110 14.21 -15.75 2.68
C SER A 110 13.74 -16.85 3.63
N PHE A 111 12.79 -16.57 4.52
CA PHE A 111 12.31 -17.52 5.53
C PHE A 111 10.92 -18.09 5.22
N PHE A 112 10.13 -17.37 4.43
CA PHE A 112 8.75 -17.74 4.11
C PHE A 112 8.56 -17.80 2.60
N ILE A 113 7.79 -18.78 2.13
CA ILE A 113 7.52 -18.94 0.70
C ILE A 113 6.59 -17.84 0.16
N ASN A 114 5.78 -17.23 1.04
CA ASN A 114 4.88 -16.15 0.69
C ASN A 114 4.42 -15.35 1.92
N ILE A 115 3.71 -14.26 1.66
CA ILE A 115 3.15 -13.38 2.70
C ILE A 115 2.06 -14.05 3.55
N PHE A 116 1.37 -15.06 3.03
CA PHE A 116 0.32 -15.78 3.76
C PHE A 116 0.94 -16.70 4.81
N GLU A 117 2.01 -17.42 4.48
CA GLU A 117 2.77 -18.22 5.44
C GLU A 117 3.39 -17.33 6.52
N GLN A 118 4.03 -16.23 6.12
CA GLN A 118 4.60 -15.26 7.06
C GLN A 118 3.51 -14.68 7.97
N GLY A 119 2.39 -14.27 7.40
CA GLY A 119 1.27 -13.72 8.16
C GLY A 119 0.65 -14.73 9.11
N ASP A 120 0.51 -15.98 8.70
CA ASP A 120 -0.06 -17.07 9.52
C ASP A 120 0.83 -17.43 10.72
N PHE A 121 2.15 -17.31 10.55
CA PHE A 121 3.11 -17.51 11.64
C PHE A 121 2.88 -16.51 12.79
N PHE A 122 2.59 -15.24 12.48
CA PHE A 122 2.33 -14.20 13.48
C PHE A 122 0.84 -14.07 13.87
N HIS A 123 -0.06 -14.50 12.99
CA HIS A 123 -1.52 -14.40 13.14
C HIS A 123 -2.16 -15.72 12.69
N PRO A 124 -2.16 -16.77 13.56
CA PRO A 124 -2.69 -18.09 13.21
C PRO A 124 -4.11 -18.04 12.64
N GLY A 125 -4.33 -18.72 11.52
CA GLY A 125 -5.60 -18.73 10.79
C GLY A 125 -5.66 -17.74 9.60
N LEU A 126 -4.63 -16.89 9.42
CA LEU A 126 -4.61 -15.92 8.33
C LEU A 126 -4.64 -16.59 6.94
N THR A 127 -3.86 -17.66 6.74
CA THR A 127 -3.87 -18.41 5.48
C THR A 127 -5.26 -18.95 5.15
N GLN A 128 -5.96 -19.50 6.14
CA GLN A 128 -7.32 -20.01 5.93
C GLN A 128 -8.32 -18.89 5.61
N ALA A 129 -8.25 -17.77 6.33
CA ALA A 129 -9.11 -16.61 6.08
C ALA A 129 -8.84 -16.03 4.68
N SER A 130 -7.57 -15.91 4.29
CA SER A 130 -7.17 -15.44 2.97
C SER A 130 -7.67 -16.36 1.86
N GLN A 131 -7.59 -17.70 2.03
CA GLN A 131 -8.12 -18.64 1.05
C GLN A 131 -9.64 -18.48 0.88
N LYS A 132 -10.38 -18.39 1.98
CA LYS A 132 -11.84 -18.16 1.93
C LYS A 132 -12.18 -16.89 1.17
N PHE A 133 -11.42 -15.82 1.38
CA PHE A 133 -11.63 -14.58 0.67
C PHE A 133 -11.34 -14.73 -0.83
N VAL A 134 -10.20 -15.32 -1.20
CA VAL A 134 -9.82 -15.56 -2.60
C VAL A 134 -10.88 -16.41 -3.32
N ASP A 135 -11.39 -17.46 -2.67
CA ASP A 135 -12.47 -18.30 -3.20
C ASP A 135 -13.77 -17.49 -3.38
N SER A 136 -14.10 -16.61 -2.42
CA SER A 136 -15.33 -15.79 -2.45
C SER A 136 -15.35 -14.78 -3.60
N ILE A 137 -14.19 -14.38 -4.07
CA ILE A 137 -14.05 -13.46 -5.22
C ILE A 137 -13.90 -14.19 -6.56
N GLY A 138 -14.01 -15.53 -6.56
CA GLY A 138 -13.98 -16.38 -7.76
C GLY A 138 -12.57 -16.66 -8.29
N LEU A 139 -11.55 -16.52 -7.47
CA LEU A 139 -10.18 -16.87 -7.82
C LEU A 139 -9.87 -18.28 -7.28
N SER A 140 -9.56 -19.23 -8.16
CA SER A 140 -9.22 -20.61 -7.79
C SER A 140 -7.72 -20.78 -7.49
N THR A 141 -7.12 -19.82 -6.81
CA THR A 141 -5.68 -19.81 -6.55
C THR A 141 -5.39 -20.28 -5.12
N PRO A 142 -4.68 -21.40 -4.93
CA PRO A 142 -4.32 -21.87 -3.59
C PRO A 142 -3.24 -20.95 -2.99
N VAL A 143 -3.63 -20.06 -2.08
CA VAL A 143 -2.73 -19.06 -1.49
C VAL A 143 -1.55 -19.67 -0.74
N LYS A 144 -1.76 -20.83 -0.11
CA LYS A 144 -0.73 -21.56 0.64
C LYS A 144 0.48 -21.95 -0.22
N PHE A 145 0.26 -22.22 -1.51
CA PHE A 145 1.31 -22.71 -2.41
C PHE A 145 1.84 -21.63 -3.36
N GLN A 146 1.40 -20.40 -3.21
CA GLN A 146 1.97 -19.28 -3.97
C GLN A 146 3.43 -19.09 -3.55
N VAL A 147 4.34 -19.05 -4.53
CA VAL A 147 5.72 -18.68 -4.28
C VAL A 147 5.90 -17.21 -4.62
N THR A 148 6.31 -16.42 -3.65
CA THR A 148 6.62 -15.01 -3.87
C THR A 148 8.13 -14.77 -3.82
N HIS A 149 8.58 -13.71 -4.46
CA HIS A 149 9.98 -13.33 -4.54
C HIS A 149 10.10 -11.80 -4.49
N SER A 150 11.33 -11.29 -4.49
CA SER A 150 11.62 -9.86 -4.30
C SER A 150 10.85 -8.89 -5.23
N GLN A 151 10.34 -9.35 -6.36
CA GLN A 151 9.60 -8.49 -7.32
C GLN A 151 8.08 -8.50 -7.10
N ASN A 152 7.54 -9.43 -6.32
CA ASN A 152 6.10 -9.56 -6.11
C ASN A 152 5.68 -9.75 -4.65
N THR A 153 6.63 -9.68 -3.71
CA THR A 153 6.34 -9.77 -2.28
C THR A 153 5.94 -8.39 -1.73
N VAL A 154 4.78 -8.31 -1.09
CA VAL A 154 4.27 -7.10 -0.45
C VAL A 154 3.91 -7.41 0.99
N PHE A 155 4.76 -7.02 1.94
CA PHE A 155 4.55 -7.27 3.37
C PHE A 155 3.70 -6.22 4.09
N CYS A 156 3.54 -5.04 3.50
CA CYS A 156 2.81 -3.93 4.11
C CYS A 156 2.01 -3.16 3.06
N ASN A 157 0.98 -2.48 3.51
CA ASN A 157 0.15 -1.58 2.70
C ASN A 157 0.77 -0.19 2.48
N TYR A 158 2.10 -0.10 2.45
CA TYR A 158 2.79 1.14 2.08
C TYR A 158 2.81 1.29 0.56
N ILE A 159 1.72 1.83 0.04
CA ILE A 159 1.42 1.86 -1.39
C ILE A 159 1.25 3.31 -1.83
N VAL A 160 1.88 3.65 -2.95
CA VAL A 160 1.61 4.90 -3.69
C VAL A 160 1.06 4.52 -5.05
N ALA A 161 -0.18 4.88 -5.34
CA ALA A 161 -0.84 4.39 -6.54
C ALA A 161 -1.79 5.42 -7.16
N ASN A 162 -2.17 5.18 -8.41
CA ASN A 162 -3.14 5.98 -9.13
C ASN A 162 -4.59 5.69 -8.68
N LYS A 163 -5.50 6.52 -9.13
CA LYS A 163 -6.94 6.41 -8.87
C LYS A 163 -7.49 5.02 -9.23
N THR A 164 -7.10 4.48 -10.39
CA THR A 164 -7.62 3.18 -10.86
C THR A 164 -7.25 2.05 -9.91
N PHE A 165 -6.02 2.05 -9.40
CA PHE A 165 -5.59 1.09 -8.39
C PHE A 165 -6.41 1.22 -7.10
N TRP A 166 -6.54 2.43 -6.57
CA TRP A 166 -7.24 2.66 -5.30
C TRP A 166 -8.73 2.31 -5.36
N LEU A 167 -9.39 2.58 -6.48
CA LEU A 167 -10.79 2.18 -6.66
C LEU A 167 -10.97 0.66 -6.73
N LYS A 168 -10.03 -0.06 -7.37
CA LYS A 168 -10.03 -1.53 -7.36
C LYS A 168 -9.73 -2.09 -5.98
N TRP A 169 -8.76 -1.50 -5.27
CA TRP A 169 -8.41 -1.88 -3.90
C TRP A 169 -9.62 -1.70 -2.96
N LEU A 170 -10.31 -0.56 -3.06
CA LEU A 170 -11.54 -0.31 -2.30
C LEU A 170 -12.61 -1.35 -2.64
N ALA A 171 -12.89 -1.58 -3.92
CA ALA A 171 -13.91 -2.54 -4.35
C ALA A 171 -13.64 -3.97 -3.87
N LEU A 172 -12.36 -4.37 -3.77
CA LEU A 172 -11.98 -5.66 -3.19
C LEU A 172 -12.16 -5.66 -1.67
N GLY A 173 -11.74 -4.60 -0.98
CA GLY A 173 -11.86 -4.48 0.47
C GLY A 173 -13.32 -4.46 0.96
N GLU A 174 -14.25 -3.91 0.17
CA GLU A 174 -15.68 -3.92 0.50
C GLU A 174 -16.33 -5.33 0.38
N ARG A 175 -15.60 -6.31 -0.14
CA ARG A 175 -16.05 -7.71 -0.23
C ARG A 175 -15.53 -8.58 0.94
N LEU A 176 -14.66 -8.05 1.75
CA LEU A 176 -14.04 -8.72 2.90
C LEU A 176 -14.94 -8.64 4.14
#